data_6a3d7fb1cf0a394157b15de9f21c7f62
#
_entry.id   6a3d7fb1cf0a394157b15de9f21c7f62
#
_cell.length_a   1.000
_cell.length_b   1.000
_cell.length_c   1.000
_cell.angle_alpha   90.00
_cell.angle_beta   90.00
_cell.angle_gamma   90.00
#
_symmetry.space_group_name_H-M   'P 1'
#
loop_
_entity.id
_entity.type
_entity.pdbx_description
1 polymer ?
#
loop_
_entity_poly.entity_id
_entity_poly.type
_entity_poly.pdbx_seq_one_letter_code
_entity_poly.pdbx_strand_id
1 'polypeptide(L)'
;SIGQKASIEALLGDQQCVEDMKKSFLKRRDLIVRLLNELPGVKCPAPNGAFYVFPDFSYYLNREANGKLLKDTFDISEYILDAVQVVTVPGDGFGSSGHIRFSYATSSKIIEEGMDRVKNALKII
;
A
#
# COMPACT_ATOMS: atom_id res chain seq x y z
N SER A 1 -22.48 10.81 -28.22
CA SER A 1 -22.17 11.55 -27.00
C SER A 1 -20.66 11.76 -26.85
N ILE A 2 -20.24 12.65 -25.95
CA ILE A 2 -18.80 12.91 -25.65
C ILE A 2 -18.13 11.63 -25.16
N GLY A 3 -18.78 10.88 -24.24
CA GLY A 3 -18.24 9.63 -23.71
C GLY A 3 -18.01 8.57 -24.80
N GLN A 4 -18.91 8.43 -25.76
CA GLN A 4 -18.72 7.47 -26.88
C GLN A 4 -17.52 7.85 -27.76
N LYS A 5 -17.33 9.14 -28.07
CA LYS A 5 -16.17 9.59 -28.84
C LYS A 5 -14.86 9.40 -28.07
N ALA A 6 -14.84 9.71 -26.78
CA ALA A 6 -13.69 9.47 -25.91
C ALA A 6 -13.36 7.96 -25.83
N SER A 7 -14.37 7.10 -25.75
CA SER A 7 -14.16 5.63 -25.74
C SER A 7 -13.57 5.13 -27.06
N ILE A 8 -13.99 5.68 -28.20
CA ILE A 8 -13.39 5.31 -29.51
C ILE A 8 -11.91 5.67 -29.53
N GLU A 9 -11.54 6.88 -29.12
CA GLU A 9 -10.15 7.32 -29.05
C GLU A 9 -9.33 6.47 -28.07
N ALA A 10 -9.88 6.17 -26.90
CA ALA A 10 -9.22 5.33 -25.91
C ALA A 10 -8.95 3.91 -26.38
N LEU A 11 -9.82 3.34 -27.24
CA LEU A 11 -9.69 1.97 -27.74
C LEU A 11 -8.89 1.86 -29.04
N LEU A 12 -8.98 2.85 -29.92
CA LEU A 12 -8.38 2.81 -31.26
C LEU A 12 -7.18 3.75 -31.43
N GLY A 13 -7.00 4.71 -30.51
CA GLY A 13 -5.89 5.65 -30.53
C GLY A 13 -4.57 5.04 -30.09
N ASP A 14 -3.53 5.85 -30.04
CA ASP A 14 -2.19 5.43 -29.58
C ASP A 14 -2.22 4.93 -28.15
N GLN A 15 -1.68 3.74 -27.92
CA GLN A 15 -1.61 3.07 -26.60
C GLN A 15 -0.28 3.34 -25.86
N GLN A 16 0.59 4.19 -26.38
CA GLN A 16 1.91 4.44 -25.78
C GLN A 16 1.79 5.00 -24.35
N CYS A 17 0.80 5.82 -24.08
CA CYS A 17 0.55 6.35 -22.73
C CYS A 17 0.22 5.25 -21.71
N VAL A 18 -0.45 4.17 -22.13
CA VAL A 18 -0.74 3.02 -21.27
C VAL A 18 0.53 2.25 -20.96
N GLU A 19 1.39 2.02 -21.96
CA GLU A 19 2.68 1.32 -21.76
C GLU A 19 3.63 2.12 -20.88
N ASP A 20 3.68 3.44 -21.01
CA ASP A 20 4.51 4.30 -20.16
C ASP A 20 4.00 4.35 -18.72
N MET A 21 2.68 4.39 -18.54
CA MET A 21 2.03 4.29 -17.22
C MET A 21 2.34 2.94 -16.57
N LYS A 22 2.19 1.84 -17.30
CA LYS A 22 2.51 0.49 -16.85
C LYS A 22 3.95 0.35 -16.37
N LYS A 23 4.93 0.88 -17.11
CA LYS A 23 6.34 0.93 -16.69
C LYS A 23 6.53 1.70 -15.38
N SER A 24 5.84 2.83 -15.24
CA SER A 24 5.90 3.65 -14.02
C SER A 24 5.29 2.93 -12.82
N PHE A 25 4.15 2.27 -12.99
CA PHE A 25 3.53 1.47 -11.95
C PHE A 25 4.37 0.26 -11.56
N LEU A 26 5.02 -0.39 -12.52
CA LEU A 26 5.92 -1.51 -12.23
C LEU A 26 7.08 -1.10 -11.32
N LYS A 27 7.73 0.04 -11.60
CA LYS A 27 8.79 0.59 -10.75
C LYS A 27 8.31 0.89 -9.33
N ARG A 28 7.11 1.50 -9.20
CA ARG A 28 6.53 1.83 -7.89
C ARG A 28 6.13 0.58 -7.12
N ARG A 29 5.60 -0.44 -7.80
CA ARG A 29 5.30 -1.75 -7.21
C ARG A 29 6.56 -2.38 -6.62
N ASP A 30 7.63 -2.46 -7.40
CA ASP A 30 8.89 -3.08 -6.96
C ASP A 30 9.51 -2.30 -5.78
N LEU A 31 9.40 -0.97 -5.81
CA LEU A 31 9.84 -0.11 -4.72
C LEU A 31 9.07 -0.39 -3.41
N ILE A 32 7.73 -0.35 -3.44
CA ILE A 32 6.93 -0.53 -2.22
C ILE A 32 7.06 -1.95 -1.67
N VAL A 33 7.12 -2.97 -2.53
CA VAL A 33 7.32 -4.36 -2.13
C VAL A 33 8.66 -4.53 -1.41
N ARG A 34 9.74 -3.94 -1.94
CA ARG A 34 11.04 -3.95 -1.28
C ARG A 34 10.99 -3.28 0.08
N LEU A 35 10.46 -2.05 0.17
CA LEU A 35 10.40 -1.28 1.41
C LEU A 35 9.55 -1.96 2.49
N LEU A 36 8.43 -2.61 2.12
CA LEU A 36 7.60 -3.38 3.05
C LEU A 36 8.33 -4.62 3.56
N ASN A 37 9.04 -5.34 2.70
CA ASN A 37 9.82 -6.52 3.12
C ASN A 37 11.07 -6.17 3.96
N GLU A 38 11.47 -4.91 4.04
CA GLU A 38 12.50 -4.42 4.97
C GLU A 38 11.96 -4.22 6.40
N LEU A 39 10.63 -4.20 6.58
CA LEU A 39 10.02 -4.07 7.90
C LEU A 39 10.09 -5.40 8.67
N PRO A 40 10.44 -5.38 9.97
CA PRO A 40 10.49 -6.61 10.78
C PRO A 40 9.15 -7.35 10.77
N GLY A 41 9.18 -8.64 10.44
CA GLY A 41 8.02 -9.52 10.48
C GLY A 41 6.96 -9.31 9.39
N VAL A 42 7.14 -8.34 8.49
CA VAL A 42 6.22 -8.10 7.37
C VAL A 42 6.60 -8.97 6.17
N LYS A 43 5.59 -9.54 5.51
CA LYS A 43 5.74 -10.31 4.27
C LYS A 43 4.85 -9.71 3.20
N CYS A 44 5.45 -9.23 2.12
CA CYS A 44 4.76 -8.61 0.99
C CYS A 44 5.11 -9.34 -0.31
N PRO A 45 4.25 -10.23 -0.83
CA PRO A 45 4.42 -10.79 -2.17
C PRO A 45 4.20 -9.70 -3.23
N ALA A 46 4.95 -9.77 -4.33
CA ALA A 46 4.75 -8.85 -5.45
C ALA A 46 3.45 -9.22 -6.20
N PRO A 47 2.48 -8.30 -6.31
CA PRO A 47 1.26 -8.57 -7.05
C PRO A 47 1.51 -8.56 -8.56
N ASN A 48 0.74 -9.36 -9.30
CA ASN A 48 0.80 -9.40 -10.77
C ASN A 48 0.04 -8.24 -11.45
N GLY A 49 -0.72 -7.47 -10.71
CA GLY A 49 -1.52 -6.37 -11.21
C GLY A 49 -2.02 -5.45 -10.10
N ALA A 50 -3.01 -4.63 -10.40
CA ALA A 50 -3.58 -3.59 -9.55
C ALA A 50 -2.60 -2.43 -9.25
N PHE A 51 -2.97 -1.58 -8.31
CA PHE A 51 -2.20 -0.40 -7.88
C PHE A 51 -1.98 -0.39 -6.36
N TYR A 52 -2.14 -1.54 -5.71
CA TYR A 52 -1.95 -1.76 -4.28
C TYR A 52 -1.23 -3.07 -4.00
N VAL A 53 -0.63 -3.16 -2.83
CA VAL A 53 -0.06 -4.37 -2.22
C VAL A 53 -0.84 -4.73 -0.97
N PHE A 54 -0.76 -5.99 -0.56
CA PHE A 54 -1.52 -6.52 0.58
C PHE A 54 -0.62 -7.37 1.49
N PRO A 55 0.38 -6.73 2.15
CA PRO A 55 1.32 -7.41 3.03
C PRO A 55 0.68 -7.96 4.31
N ASP A 56 1.27 -9.02 4.83
CA ASP A 56 0.97 -9.62 6.12
C ASP A 56 1.68 -8.83 7.24
N PHE A 57 0.89 -8.26 8.15
CA PHE A 57 1.27 -7.52 9.36
C PHE A 57 0.96 -8.28 10.64
N SER A 58 0.62 -9.56 10.57
CA SER A 58 0.26 -10.40 11.74
C SER A 58 1.30 -10.36 12.86
N TYR A 59 2.57 -10.09 12.52
CA TYR A 59 3.67 -9.92 13.47
C TYR A 59 3.39 -8.83 14.52
N TYR A 60 2.62 -7.80 14.18
CA TYR A 60 2.30 -6.67 15.06
C TYR A 60 1.00 -6.85 15.84
N LEU A 61 0.24 -7.91 15.59
CA LEU A 61 -0.95 -8.23 16.37
C LEU A 61 -0.59 -8.65 17.79
N ASN A 62 -1.44 -8.26 18.74
CA ASN A 62 -1.26 -8.49 20.17
C ASN A 62 -0.02 -7.83 20.78
N ARG A 63 0.57 -6.86 20.09
CA ARG A 63 1.60 -5.98 20.63
C ARG A 63 0.98 -4.67 21.13
N GLU A 64 1.69 -3.98 22.01
CA GLU A 64 1.26 -2.70 22.55
C GLU A 64 1.95 -1.54 21.83
N ALA A 65 1.16 -0.55 21.41
CA ALA A 65 1.64 0.69 20.80
C ALA A 65 0.99 1.87 21.50
N ASN A 66 1.78 2.78 22.05
CA ASN A 66 1.30 3.97 22.78
C ASN A 66 0.26 3.64 23.88
N GLY A 67 0.44 2.53 24.60
CA GLY A 67 -0.47 2.09 25.67
C GLY A 67 -1.77 1.43 25.17
N LYS A 68 -1.91 1.17 23.88
CA LYS A 68 -3.04 0.47 23.28
C LYS A 68 -2.61 -0.87 22.70
N LEU A 69 -3.35 -1.94 23.02
CA LEU A 69 -3.14 -3.26 22.43
C LEU A 69 -3.67 -3.30 20.99
N LEU A 70 -2.83 -3.70 20.04
CA LEU A 70 -3.19 -3.86 18.63
C LEU A 70 -3.87 -5.23 18.42
N LYS A 71 -5.19 -5.27 18.46
CA LYS A 71 -5.98 -6.52 18.42
C LYS A 71 -6.22 -7.02 17.00
N ASP A 72 -6.36 -6.10 16.06
CA ASP A 72 -6.69 -6.36 14.67
C ASP A 72 -6.01 -5.35 13.73
N THR A 73 -6.25 -5.46 12.42
CA THR A 73 -5.67 -4.54 11.45
C THR A 73 -6.30 -3.15 11.45
N PHE A 74 -7.48 -2.97 12.05
CA PHE A 74 -8.04 -1.63 12.29
C PHE A 74 -7.19 -0.88 13.31
N ASP A 75 -6.84 -1.51 14.44
CA ASP A 75 -5.97 -0.92 15.45
C ASP A 75 -4.60 -0.57 14.90
N ILE A 76 -3.99 -1.43 14.07
CA ILE A 76 -2.69 -1.16 13.42
C ILE A 76 -2.81 0.02 12.44
N SER A 77 -3.86 0.05 11.62
CA SER A 77 -4.07 1.11 10.64
C SER A 77 -4.36 2.46 11.29
N GLU A 78 -5.15 2.48 12.37
CA GLU A 78 -5.40 3.66 13.19
C GLU A 78 -4.10 4.17 13.83
N TYR A 79 -3.31 3.27 14.43
CA TYR A 79 -2.02 3.62 15.01
C TYR A 79 -1.06 4.27 13.98
N ILE A 80 -0.93 3.69 12.79
CA ILE A 80 -0.09 4.24 11.71
C ILE A 80 -0.60 5.62 11.29
N LEU A 81 -1.92 5.79 11.17
CA LEU A 81 -2.52 7.07 10.80
C LEU A 81 -2.22 8.15 11.84
N ASP A 82 -2.46 7.85 13.12
CA ASP A 82 -2.31 8.81 14.20
C ASP A 82 -0.83 9.17 14.46
N ALA A 83 0.05 8.17 14.45
CA ALA A 83 1.46 8.36 14.75
C ALA A 83 2.23 9.07 13.63
N VAL A 84 1.94 8.75 12.38
CA VAL A 84 2.79 9.18 11.24
C VAL A 84 2.04 9.68 10.01
N GLN A 85 0.71 9.83 10.09
CA GLN A 85 -0.14 10.42 9.03
C GLN A 85 -0.05 9.64 7.70
N VAL A 86 0.02 8.32 7.77
CA VAL A 86 -0.04 7.43 6.60
C VAL A 86 -1.36 6.67 6.61
N VAL A 87 -2.16 6.87 5.58
CA VAL A 87 -3.45 6.20 5.41
C VAL A 87 -3.23 4.80 4.82
N THR A 88 -3.77 3.80 5.48
CA THR A 88 -3.79 2.40 5.03
C THR A 88 -5.20 1.84 5.11
N VAL A 89 -5.44 0.67 4.53
CA VAL A 89 -6.76 0.04 4.60
C VAL A 89 -6.64 -1.30 5.31
N PRO A 90 -7.35 -1.49 6.45
CA PRO A 90 -7.29 -2.73 7.22
C PRO A 90 -7.89 -3.91 6.45
N GLY A 91 -7.21 -5.05 6.48
CA GLY A 91 -7.60 -6.27 5.78
C GLY A 91 -8.78 -6.98 6.42
N ASP A 92 -8.98 -6.81 7.73
CA ASP A 92 -10.16 -7.36 8.43
C ASP A 92 -11.47 -6.91 7.78
N GLY A 93 -11.52 -5.68 7.23
CA GLY A 93 -12.66 -5.18 6.45
C GLY A 93 -12.94 -5.96 5.16
N PHE A 94 -11.98 -6.76 4.68
CA PHE A 94 -12.09 -7.64 3.50
C PHE A 94 -12.11 -9.13 3.89
N GLY A 95 -12.25 -9.44 5.19
CA GLY A 95 -12.21 -10.81 5.68
C GLY A 95 -10.80 -11.43 5.69
N SER A 96 -9.74 -10.60 5.63
CA SER A 96 -8.35 -11.06 5.65
C SER A 96 -7.63 -10.52 6.89
N SER A 97 -7.73 -11.28 7.96
CA SER A 97 -7.07 -10.94 9.23
C SER A 97 -5.55 -10.85 9.06
N GLY A 98 -4.94 -9.89 9.75
CA GLY A 98 -3.49 -9.69 9.74
C GLY A 98 -2.94 -8.97 8.52
N HIS A 99 -3.71 -8.72 7.46
CA HIS A 99 -3.25 -8.03 6.26
C HIS A 99 -3.64 -6.55 6.24
N ILE A 100 -2.80 -5.72 5.63
CA ILE A 100 -3.07 -4.28 5.46
C ILE A 100 -2.80 -3.90 3.99
N ARG A 101 -3.72 -3.15 3.39
CA ARG A 101 -3.58 -2.70 2.00
C ARG A 101 -2.88 -1.35 1.92
N PHE A 102 -1.84 -1.27 1.10
CA PHE A 102 -1.12 -0.05 0.74
C PHE A 102 -1.28 0.23 -0.75
N SER A 103 -1.61 1.48 -1.11
CA SER A 103 -1.67 1.92 -2.50
C SER A 103 -0.30 2.46 -2.94
N TYR A 104 0.11 2.13 -4.17
CA TYR A 104 1.27 2.74 -4.83
C TYR A 104 0.89 3.62 -6.03
N ALA A 105 -0.38 4.05 -6.08
CA ALA A 105 -0.87 4.99 -7.09
C ALA A 105 -0.46 6.44 -6.75
N THR A 106 0.82 6.66 -6.43
CA THR A 106 1.41 7.97 -6.12
C THR A 106 2.86 8.02 -6.59
N SER A 107 3.56 9.13 -6.39
CA SER A 107 4.97 9.25 -6.81
C SER A 107 5.90 8.36 -5.98
N SER A 108 7.03 7.93 -6.56
CA SER A 108 8.06 7.16 -5.83
C SER A 108 8.55 7.90 -4.60
N LYS A 109 8.71 9.23 -4.67
CA LYS A 109 9.11 10.06 -3.53
C LYS A 109 8.13 9.97 -2.36
N ILE A 110 6.81 10.03 -2.64
CA ILE A 110 5.78 9.91 -1.60
C ILE A 110 5.76 8.50 -1.02
N ILE A 111 5.98 7.46 -1.84
CA ILE A 111 6.11 6.08 -1.36
C ILE A 111 7.28 5.95 -0.40
N GLU A 112 8.47 6.42 -0.76
CA GLU A 112 9.66 6.39 0.10
C GLU A 112 9.43 7.13 1.41
N GLU A 113 8.93 8.36 1.35
CA GLU A 113 8.64 9.18 2.53
C GLU A 113 7.59 8.52 3.44
N GLY A 114 6.50 8.00 2.88
CA GLY A 114 5.46 7.31 3.64
C GLY A 114 5.98 6.04 4.32
N MET A 115 6.78 5.25 3.61
CA MET A 115 7.37 4.03 4.15
C MET A 115 8.42 4.29 5.23
N ASP A 116 9.22 5.35 5.11
CA ASP A 116 10.13 5.78 6.17
C ASP A 116 9.37 6.17 7.46
N ARG A 117 8.25 6.87 7.33
CA ARG A 117 7.39 7.20 8.46
C ARG A 117 6.82 5.94 9.11
N VAL A 118 6.28 5.00 8.33
CA VAL A 118 5.76 3.71 8.83
C VAL A 118 6.85 2.92 9.54
N LYS A 119 8.05 2.82 8.94
CA LYS A 119 9.21 2.15 9.54
C LYS A 119 9.57 2.73 10.90
N ASN A 120 9.55 4.06 11.04
CA ASN A 120 9.86 4.73 12.30
C ASN A 120 8.77 4.50 13.36
N ALA A 121 7.49 4.49 12.98
CA ALA A 121 6.38 4.17 13.89
C ALA A 121 6.48 2.73 14.42
N LEU A 122 6.82 1.78 13.54
CA LEU A 122 6.88 0.35 13.91
C LEU A 122 8.12 -0.05 14.69
N LYS A 123 9.18 0.79 14.75
CA LYS A 123 10.39 0.50 15.56
C LYS A 123 10.15 0.51 17.06
N ILE A 124 9.10 1.15 17.52
CA ILE A 124 8.78 1.30 18.94
C ILE A 124 7.74 0.30 19.44
N ILE A 125 7.33 -0.62 18.59
CA ILE A 125 6.46 -1.76 18.87
C ILE A 125 7.31 -3.04 18.86
#